data_7b4a63120880f5127c4d27dc4bb61eeb
#
_entry.id   7b4a63120880f5127c4d27dc4bb61eeb
#
_cell.length_a   1.000
_cell.length_b   1.000
_cell.length_c   1.000
_cell.angle_alpha   90.00
_cell.angle_beta   90.00
_cell.angle_gamma   90.00
#
_symmetry.space_group_name_H-M   'P 1'
#
loop_
_entity.id
_entity.type
_entity.pdbx_description
1 polymer ?
#
loop_
_entity_poly.entity_id
_entity_poly.type
_entity_poly.pdbx_seq_one_letter_code
_entity_poly.pdbx_strand_id
1 'polypeptide(L)'
;MDQPTLDALCELLPNIDFRQTFGMSELGIVRVKSEARNSLYMKVGGEGIETRVVDNVLEIRSQTRMLGYLNAESPFDDEGWYNTKDVVEERDGYYKVTGRTSEVINVGGLKFMASEVERVALQYENVELVKAEAKPNPIT
;
A
#
# COMPACT_ATOMS: atom_id res chain seq x y z
N MET A 1 -0.93 8.26 3.94
CA MET A 1 -0.09 9.48 4.13
C MET A 1 0.77 9.62 2.90
N ASP A 2 0.94 10.82 2.36
CA ASP A 2 1.85 11.11 1.27
C ASP A 2 3.20 11.68 1.76
N GLN A 3 4.19 11.77 0.88
CA GLN A 3 5.52 12.24 1.24
C GLN A 3 5.54 13.71 1.72
N PRO A 4 4.86 14.66 1.06
CA PRO A 4 4.81 16.05 1.55
C PRO A 4 4.27 16.18 2.96
N THR A 5 3.23 15.43 3.31
CA THR A 5 2.66 15.41 4.67
C THR A 5 3.66 14.87 5.69
N LEU A 6 4.37 13.78 5.36
CA LEU A 6 5.39 13.21 6.24
C LEU A 6 6.55 14.20 6.44
N ASP A 7 7.01 14.85 5.39
CA ASP A 7 8.09 15.84 5.46
C ASP A 7 7.69 17.02 6.35
N ALA A 8 6.49 17.57 6.16
CA ALA A 8 5.96 18.65 7.01
C ALA A 8 5.85 18.24 8.49
N LEU A 9 5.39 17.02 8.77
CA LEU A 9 5.35 16.49 10.13
C LEU A 9 6.75 16.33 10.73
N CYS A 10 7.72 15.89 9.93
CA CYS A 10 9.10 15.76 10.37
C CYS A 10 9.75 17.10 10.70
N GLU A 11 9.43 18.16 9.97
CA GLU A 11 9.88 19.52 10.25
C GLU A 11 9.20 20.10 11.50
N LEU A 12 7.89 19.93 11.61
CA LEU A 12 7.10 20.48 12.70
C LEU A 12 7.42 19.81 14.05
N LEU A 13 7.72 18.52 14.03
CA LEU A 13 7.92 17.67 15.20
C LEU A 13 9.31 16.99 15.18
N PRO A 14 10.42 17.73 15.30
CA PRO A 14 11.77 17.22 15.07
C PRO A 14 12.21 16.11 16.02
N ASN A 15 11.62 16.04 17.21
CA ASN A 15 11.95 15.07 18.26
C ASN A 15 11.04 13.83 18.27
N ILE A 16 10.09 13.73 17.33
CA ILE A 16 9.18 12.58 17.24
C ILE A 16 9.71 11.56 16.24
N ASP A 17 9.72 10.30 16.63
CA ASP A 17 10.07 9.17 15.76
C ASP A 17 8.79 8.65 15.07
N PHE A 18 8.69 8.93 13.76
CA PHE A 18 7.56 8.44 12.95
C PHE A 18 7.84 7.04 12.48
N ARG A 19 6.94 6.11 12.80
CA ARG A 19 7.03 4.71 12.38
C ARG A 19 5.81 4.33 11.58
N GLN A 20 6.06 3.71 10.44
CA GLN A 20 5.01 3.08 9.66
C GLN A 20 4.63 1.75 10.30
N THR A 21 3.36 1.41 10.18
CA THR A 21 2.83 0.09 10.52
C THR A 21 2.21 -0.52 9.28
N PHE A 22 2.38 -1.81 9.11
CA PHE A 22 1.76 -2.59 8.06
C PHE A 22 1.25 -3.89 8.68
N GLY A 23 -0.01 -4.21 8.46
CA GLY A 23 -0.60 -5.39 9.03
C GLY A 23 -2.03 -5.61 8.56
N MET A 24 -2.46 -6.83 8.71
CA MET A 24 -3.79 -7.29 8.34
C MET A 24 -4.16 -8.49 9.21
N SER A 25 -5.46 -8.69 9.42
CA SER A 25 -5.97 -9.77 10.27
C SER A 25 -5.59 -11.16 9.77
N GLU A 26 -5.39 -11.31 8.48
CA GLU A 26 -5.07 -12.58 7.82
C GLU A 26 -3.66 -13.10 8.13
N LEU A 27 -2.73 -12.20 8.39
CA LEU A 27 -1.31 -12.52 8.59
C LEU A 27 -0.83 -12.33 10.03
N GLY A 28 -1.67 -11.70 10.87
CA GLY A 28 -1.28 -11.29 12.22
C GLY A 28 -0.35 -10.07 12.22
N ILE A 29 0.51 -9.98 13.23
CA ILE A 29 1.44 -8.87 13.40
C ILE A 29 2.65 -9.07 12.48
N VAL A 30 2.77 -8.22 11.48
CA VAL A 30 3.92 -8.17 10.57
C VAL A 30 4.92 -7.14 11.10
N ARG A 31 6.18 -7.55 11.21
CA ARG A 31 7.23 -6.61 11.61
C ARG A 31 7.57 -5.66 10.47
N VAL A 32 7.63 -4.38 10.80
CA VAL A 32 7.94 -3.32 9.86
C VAL A 32 9.10 -2.49 10.37
N LYS A 33 10.01 -2.14 9.47
CA LYS A 33 11.12 -1.21 9.73
C LYS A 33 11.12 -0.14 8.67
N SER A 34 10.86 1.12 9.05
CA SER A 34 11.02 2.26 8.15
C SER A 34 12.47 2.40 7.70
N GLU A 35 12.69 2.79 6.45
CA GLU A 35 14.01 3.04 5.88
C GLU A 35 14.70 4.21 6.61
N ALA A 36 13.95 5.30 6.79
CA ALA A 36 14.35 6.48 7.53
C ALA A 36 13.14 7.14 8.18
N ARG A 37 13.36 8.10 9.06
CA ARG A 37 12.31 8.84 9.77
C ARG A 37 11.32 9.54 8.82
N ASN A 38 11.83 10.08 7.72
CA ASN A 38 11.07 10.80 6.70
C ASN A 38 10.85 9.99 5.41
N SER A 39 10.97 8.67 5.46
CA SER A 39 10.77 7.81 4.30
C SER A 39 9.44 7.05 4.40
N LEU A 40 8.70 7.01 3.30
CA LEU A 40 7.54 6.13 3.13
C LEU A 40 7.93 4.70 2.78
N TYR A 41 9.22 4.44 2.54
CA TYR A 41 9.70 3.09 2.30
C TYR A 41 9.89 2.34 3.61
N MET A 42 9.42 1.12 3.64
CA MET A 42 9.49 0.24 4.79
C MET A 42 9.90 -1.17 4.36
N LYS A 43 10.71 -1.81 5.16
CA LYS A 43 10.97 -3.24 5.05
C LYS A 43 9.90 -3.99 5.82
N VAL A 44 9.24 -4.90 5.12
CA VAL A 44 8.24 -5.80 5.69
C VAL A 44 8.88 -7.17 5.83
N GLY A 45 8.79 -7.79 7.00
CA GLY A 45 9.40 -9.09 7.20
C GLY A 45 9.50 -9.48 8.67
N GLY A 46 10.40 -10.41 8.94
CA GLY A 46 10.64 -10.99 10.26
C GLY A 46 10.82 -12.50 10.16
N GLU A 47 11.03 -13.15 11.28
CA GLU A 47 11.13 -14.61 11.32
C GLU A 47 9.80 -15.24 10.90
N GLY A 48 9.85 -16.18 9.96
CA GLY A 48 8.67 -16.85 9.41
C GLY A 48 7.80 -16.01 8.49
N ILE A 49 8.30 -14.84 8.02
CA ILE A 49 7.61 -13.98 7.06
C ILE A 49 8.46 -13.86 5.80
N GLU A 50 7.83 -14.16 4.67
CA GLU A 50 8.40 -14.02 3.33
C GLU A 50 7.57 -13.02 2.53
N THR A 51 8.22 -12.27 1.66
CA THR A 51 7.59 -11.26 0.80
C THR A 51 7.99 -11.45 -0.64
N ARG A 52 7.08 -11.23 -1.57
CA ARG A 52 7.35 -11.13 -3.01
C ARG A 52 6.47 -10.06 -3.65
N VAL A 53 6.85 -9.57 -4.80
CA VAL A 53 6.03 -8.65 -5.59
C VAL A 53 5.63 -9.33 -6.89
N VAL A 54 4.34 -9.39 -7.16
CA VAL A 54 3.76 -9.96 -8.38
C VAL A 54 2.85 -8.90 -9.00
N ASP A 55 3.11 -8.52 -10.24
CA ASP A 55 2.38 -7.45 -10.95
C ASP A 55 2.25 -6.14 -10.14
N ASN A 56 3.35 -5.74 -9.48
CA ASN A 56 3.44 -4.61 -8.57
C ASN A 56 2.59 -4.74 -7.29
N VAL A 57 2.02 -5.89 -7.00
CA VAL A 57 1.25 -6.15 -5.78
C VAL A 57 2.13 -6.91 -4.79
N LEU A 58 2.14 -6.44 -3.54
CA LEU A 58 2.84 -7.13 -2.47
C LEU A 58 2.09 -8.40 -2.08
N GLU A 59 2.80 -9.52 -2.06
CA GLU A 59 2.32 -10.78 -1.52
C GLU A 59 3.17 -11.21 -0.34
N ILE A 60 2.52 -11.77 0.67
CA ILE A 60 3.17 -12.15 1.93
C ILE A 60 2.79 -13.58 2.28
N ARG A 61 3.77 -14.36 2.68
CA ARG A 61 3.60 -15.67 3.30
C ARG A 61 4.06 -15.60 4.76
N SER A 62 3.21 -16.06 5.67
CA SER A 62 3.49 -16.02 7.12
C SER A 62 3.19 -17.37 7.76
N GLN A 63 4.05 -17.80 8.68
CA GLN A 63 3.81 -18.99 9.50
C GLN A 63 2.69 -18.76 10.54
N THR A 64 2.44 -17.50 10.91
CA THR A 64 1.41 -17.11 11.89
C THR A 64 0.10 -16.67 11.25
N ARG A 65 -0.11 -17.00 9.96
CA ARG A 65 -1.34 -16.68 9.24
C ARG A 65 -2.57 -17.33 9.91
N MET A 66 -3.72 -16.69 9.74
CA MET A 66 -5.00 -17.31 10.13
C MET A 66 -5.25 -18.61 9.38
N LEU A 67 -6.09 -19.48 9.93
CA LEU A 67 -6.46 -20.76 9.29
C LEU A 67 -7.40 -20.56 8.08
N GLY A 68 -8.20 -19.50 8.09
CA GLY A 68 -9.15 -19.17 7.03
C GLY A 68 -10.36 -18.39 7.57
N TYR A 69 -11.25 -18.03 6.69
CA TYR A 69 -12.55 -17.44 7.04
C TYR A 69 -13.58 -18.53 7.38
N LEU A 70 -14.50 -18.22 8.29
CA LEU A 70 -15.59 -19.15 8.64
C LEU A 70 -16.60 -19.34 7.50
N ASN A 71 -16.86 -18.28 6.73
CA ASN A 71 -17.93 -18.21 5.75
C ASN A 71 -17.45 -17.76 4.36
N ALA A 72 -16.17 -17.92 4.06
CA ALA A 72 -15.60 -17.58 2.76
C ALA A 72 -14.44 -18.53 2.41
N GLU A 73 -14.07 -18.56 1.15
CA GLU A 73 -12.90 -19.30 0.69
C GLU A 73 -11.61 -18.79 1.33
N SER A 74 -10.59 -19.66 1.35
CA SER A 74 -9.26 -19.29 1.84
C SER A 74 -8.71 -18.10 1.03
N PRO A 75 -8.19 -17.06 1.68
CA PRO A 75 -7.56 -15.94 0.98
C PRO A 75 -6.11 -16.25 0.57
N PHE A 76 -5.60 -17.44 0.90
CA PHE A 76 -4.25 -17.90 0.60
C PHE A 76 -4.28 -18.81 -0.61
N ASP A 77 -3.26 -18.71 -1.46
CA ASP A 77 -3.04 -19.67 -2.53
C ASP A 77 -2.53 -21.03 -2.00
N ASP A 78 -2.34 -22.00 -2.91
CA ASP A 78 -1.91 -23.37 -2.56
C ASP A 78 -0.51 -23.42 -1.90
N GLU A 79 0.32 -22.40 -2.15
CA GLU A 79 1.65 -22.27 -1.53
C GLU A 79 1.61 -21.45 -0.23
N GLY A 80 0.45 -20.90 0.13
CA GLY A 80 0.21 -20.12 1.34
C GLY A 80 0.56 -18.63 1.23
N TRP A 81 0.65 -18.09 0.02
CA TRP A 81 0.80 -16.67 -0.20
C TRP A 81 -0.55 -15.95 -0.07
N TYR A 82 -0.48 -14.80 0.55
CA TYR A 82 -1.59 -13.86 0.67
C TYR A 82 -1.36 -12.67 -0.26
N ASN A 83 -2.27 -12.43 -1.18
CA ASN A 83 -2.25 -11.25 -2.01
C ASN A 83 -2.86 -10.08 -1.22
N THR A 84 -2.02 -9.12 -0.81
CA THR A 84 -2.45 -8.00 0.03
C THR A 84 -3.38 -7.01 -0.67
N LYS A 85 -3.43 -7.04 -1.99
CA LYS A 85 -4.07 -6.05 -2.87
C LYS A 85 -3.42 -4.66 -2.80
N ASP A 86 -2.33 -4.50 -2.06
CA ASP A 86 -1.58 -3.26 -2.00
C ASP A 86 -0.56 -3.20 -3.14
N VAL A 87 -0.66 -2.16 -3.95
CA VAL A 87 0.29 -1.85 -5.02
C VAL A 87 1.50 -1.17 -4.40
N VAL A 88 2.69 -1.65 -4.75
CA VAL A 88 3.93 -1.17 -4.14
C VAL A 88 4.98 -0.78 -5.18
N GLU A 89 5.80 0.19 -4.83
CA GLU A 89 7.13 0.40 -5.40
C GLU A 89 8.15 -0.33 -4.53
N GLU A 90 9.03 -1.12 -5.16
CA GLU A 90 10.11 -1.81 -4.47
C GLU A 90 11.46 -1.16 -4.79
N ARG A 91 12.28 -0.97 -3.73
CA ARG A 91 13.64 -0.51 -3.84
C ARG A 91 14.50 -1.15 -2.76
N ASP A 92 15.50 -1.93 -3.15
CA ASP A 92 16.46 -2.58 -2.24
C ASP A 92 15.81 -3.38 -1.09
N GLY A 93 14.68 -4.04 -1.39
CA GLY A 93 13.92 -4.81 -0.40
C GLY A 93 13.08 -3.96 0.56
N TYR A 94 12.92 -2.67 0.26
CA TYR A 94 11.97 -1.78 0.91
C TYR A 94 10.77 -1.55 0.00
N TYR A 95 9.60 -1.47 0.58
CA TYR A 95 8.32 -1.30 -0.11
C TYR A 95 7.70 0.04 0.28
N LYS A 96 7.19 0.76 -0.70
CA LYS A 96 6.34 1.92 -0.51
C LYS A 96 4.97 1.61 -1.09
N VAL A 97 3.95 1.63 -0.26
CA VAL A 97 2.56 1.44 -0.72
C VAL A 97 2.11 2.67 -1.48
N THR A 98 1.70 2.49 -2.73
CA THR A 98 1.20 3.56 -3.60
C THR A 98 -0.32 3.62 -3.66
N GLY A 99 -1.00 2.54 -3.31
CA GLY A 99 -2.46 2.43 -3.24
C GLY A 99 -2.91 0.97 -3.30
N ARG A 100 -4.17 0.74 -3.62
CA ARG A 100 -4.75 -0.60 -3.75
C ARG A 100 -5.08 -0.94 -5.19
N THR A 101 -5.13 -2.23 -5.51
CA THR A 101 -5.51 -2.69 -6.86
C THR A 101 -6.90 -2.22 -7.29
N SER A 102 -7.81 -2.02 -6.34
CA SER A 102 -9.15 -1.46 -6.58
C SER A 102 -9.15 0.04 -6.93
N GLU A 103 -8.05 0.73 -6.69
CA GLU A 103 -7.87 2.17 -6.95
C GLU A 103 -7.12 2.45 -8.26
N VAL A 104 -6.74 1.39 -8.98
CA VAL A 104 -6.12 1.52 -10.30
C VAL A 104 -7.17 1.94 -11.32
N ILE A 105 -6.95 3.08 -11.95
CA ILE A 105 -7.78 3.59 -13.03
C ILE A 105 -7.11 3.22 -14.35
N ASN A 106 -7.88 2.64 -15.28
CA ASN A 106 -7.42 2.27 -16.60
C ASN A 106 -8.21 3.07 -17.64
N VAL A 107 -7.51 3.91 -18.41
CA VAL A 107 -8.09 4.72 -19.50
C VAL A 107 -7.30 4.47 -20.77
N GLY A 108 -7.91 3.83 -21.74
CA GLY A 108 -7.27 3.58 -23.04
C GLY A 108 -5.97 2.77 -22.97
N GLY A 109 -5.85 1.87 -21.98
CA GLY A 109 -4.64 1.07 -21.73
C GLY A 109 -3.61 1.73 -20.82
N LEU A 110 -3.77 2.99 -20.48
CA LEU A 110 -2.95 3.67 -19.48
C LEU A 110 -3.48 3.36 -18.07
N LYS A 111 -2.60 2.89 -17.20
CA LYS A 111 -2.92 2.58 -15.79
C LYS A 111 -2.25 3.60 -14.89
N PHE A 112 -3.03 4.17 -13.97
CA PHE A 112 -2.55 5.10 -12.94
C PHE A 112 -3.37 4.93 -11.66
N MET A 113 -2.84 5.41 -10.55
CA MET A 113 -3.53 5.35 -9.26
C MET A 113 -4.49 6.53 -9.12
N ALA A 114 -5.67 6.29 -8.52
CA ALA A 114 -6.61 7.36 -8.19
C ALA A 114 -5.93 8.48 -7.37
N SER A 115 -5.07 8.10 -6.43
CA SER A 115 -4.28 9.01 -5.59
C SER A 115 -3.33 9.94 -6.38
N GLU A 116 -2.87 9.54 -7.57
CA GLU A 116 -2.03 10.42 -8.42
C GLU A 116 -2.85 11.58 -8.98
N VAL A 117 -4.08 11.31 -9.40
CA VAL A 117 -5.02 12.33 -9.88
C VAL A 117 -5.45 13.25 -8.75
N GLU A 118 -5.80 12.66 -7.59
CA GLU A 118 -6.21 13.40 -6.39
C GLU A 118 -5.12 14.37 -5.93
N ARG A 119 -3.87 13.92 -5.89
CA ARG A 119 -2.74 14.76 -5.52
C ARG A 119 -2.56 15.97 -6.44
N VAL A 120 -2.75 15.78 -7.76
CA VAL A 120 -2.66 16.90 -8.71
C VAL A 120 -3.83 17.87 -8.50
N ALA A 121 -5.04 17.37 -8.32
CA ALA A 121 -6.22 18.19 -8.10
C ALA A 121 -6.13 19.02 -6.80
N LEU A 122 -5.57 18.45 -5.72
CA LEU A 122 -5.36 19.14 -4.44
C LEU A 122 -4.33 20.28 -4.49
N GLN A 123 -3.57 20.41 -5.58
CA GLN A 123 -2.65 21.55 -5.75
C GLN A 123 -3.37 22.86 -6.13
N TYR A 124 -4.64 22.78 -6.52
CA TYR A 124 -5.43 23.96 -6.85
C TYR A 124 -6.00 24.60 -5.58
N GLU A 125 -5.80 25.93 -5.44
CA GLU A 125 -6.09 26.70 -4.22
C GLU A 125 -7.52 26.55 -3.68
N ASN A 126 -8.50 26.29 -4.55
CA ASN A 126 -9.92 26.20 -4.16
C ASN A 126 -10.41 24.75 -4.02
N VAL A 127 -9.50 23.76 -4.01
CA VAL A 127 -9.84 22.34 -3.84
C VAL A 127 -9.46 21.92 -2.43
N GLU A 128 -10.47 21.71 -1.58
CA GLU A 128 -10.27 21.24 -0.21
C GLU A 128 -10.34 19.72 -0.09
N LEU A 129 -11.15 19.08 -0.93
CA LEU A 129 -11.32 17.62 -0.94
C LEU A 129 -11.53 17.13 -2.37
N VAL A 130 -10.95 15.98 -2.68
CA VAL A 130 -11.09 15.33 -3.99
C VAL A 130 -11.15 13.82 -3.83
N LYS A 131 -11.92 13.18 -4.68
CA LYS A 131 -11.94 11.73 -4.85
C LYS A 131 -11.99 11.39 -6.33
N ALA A 132 -11.02 10.61 -6.79
CA ALA A 132 -10.97 10.10 -8.15
C ALA A 132 -11.52 8.66 -8.20
N GLU A 133 -12.40 8.39 -9.13
CA GLU A 133 -13.01 7.06 -9.33
C GLU A 133 -13.06 6.70 -10.82
N ALA A 134 -12.76 5.45 -11.12
CA ALA A 134 -12.99 4.92 -12.46
C ALA A 134 -14.49 4.72 -12.70
N LYS A 135 -14.99 5.22 -13.83
CA LYS A 135 -16.35 4.90 -14.30
C LYS A 135 -16.29 4.25 -15.67
N PRO A 136 -17.06 3.19 -15.92
CA PRO A 136 -17.20 2.63 -17.27
C PRO A 136 -17.68 3.71 -18.25
N ASN A 137 -16.98 3.84 -19.38
CA ASN A 137 -17.45 4.69 -20.46
C ASN A 137 -18.39 3.85 -21.34
N PRO A 138 -19.68 4.19 -21.48
CA PRO A 138 -20.63 3.42 -22.29
C PRO A 138 -20.36 3.47 -23.81
N ILE A 139 -19.37 4.28 -24.24
CA ILE A 139 -19.05 4.49 -25.66
C ILE A 139 -17.79 3.72 -26.10
N THR A 140 -17.05 3.13 -25.17
CA THR A 140 -15.83 2.36 -25.46
C THR A 140 -15.88 0.95 -24.90
#